data_7195f97c2b9926fb20c9b06f22019751
#
_entry.id   7195f97c2b9926fb20c9b06f22019751
#
_cell.length_a   1.000
_cell.length_b   1.000
_cell.length_c   1.000
_cell.angle_alpha   90.00
_cell.angle_beta   90.00
_cell.angle_gamma   90.00
#
_symmetry.space_group_name_H-M   'P 1'
#
loop_
_entity.id
_entity.type
_entity.pdbx_description
1 polymer ?
#
loop_
_entity_poly.entity_id
_entity_poly.type
_entity_poly.pdbx_seq_one_letter_code
_entity_poly.pdbx_strand_id
1 'polypeptide(L)'
;MKPFVLAIVALFVLGCSHSASKKVKLENVAEDAAKQGANGNLPVMTFDRTEHDFGTINEGDVVETSFSFTNTGNSDLMILDARGSCGCTVPEYPKNTPIAPGETRDIKVKFDSANKPGNQTKTVTLTNNTERGRDIIRIKTMVTADPIKEQQRQAARNQMNQ
;
A
#
# COMPACT_ATOMS: atom_id res chain seq x y z
N MET A 1 -69.54 -30.66 -44.63
CA MET A 1 -69.93 -31.55 -43.53
C MET A 1 -69.13 -31.18 -42.30
N LYS A 2 -69.83 -30.58 -41.45
CA LYS A 2 -69.81 -30.53 -39.95
C LYS A 2 -68.49 -30.59 -39.15
N PRO A 3 -68.53 -29.95 -38.01
CA PRO A 3 -67.45 -29.23 -37.30
C PRO A 3 -66.96 -30.02 -36.12
N PHE A 4 -65.87 -29.57 -35.50
CA PHE A 4 -65.77 -29.74 -34.07
C PHE A 4 -64.97 -28.62 -33.44
N VAL A 5 -65.66 -27.88 -32.68
CA VAL A 5 -65.23 -26.92 -31.66
C VAL A 5 -64.52 -27.65 -30.56
N LEU A 6 -63.43 -27.15 -30.07
CA LEU A 6 -63.13 -27.26 -28.67
C LEU A 6 -62.20 -26.15 -28.20
N ALA A 7 -62.77 -25.30 -27.39
CA ALA A 7 -62.10 -24.27 -26.62
C ALA A 7 -61.33 -24.90 -25.48
N ILE A 8 -60.12 -24.43 -25.23
CA ILE A 8 -59.46 -24.58 -23.94
C ILE A 8 -58.75 -23.30 -23.60
N VAL A 9 -59.38 -22.52 -22.78
CA VAL A 9 -59.02 -21.94 -21.50
C VAL A 9 -57.61 -21.30 -21.43
N ALA A 10 -57.67 -19.99 -21.39
CA ALA A 10 -56.60 -19.12 -20.92
C ALA A 10 -56.21 -19.44 -19.49
N LEU A 11 -54.93 -19.60 -19.23
CA LEU A 11 -54.36 -19.42 -17.91
C LEU A 11 -53.33 -18.30 -17.94
N PHE A 12 -53.76 -17.14 -17.49
CA PHE A 12 -52.90 -16.03 -17.13
C PHE A 12 -52.14 -16.41 -15.87
N VAL A 13 -50.81 -16.53 -15.97
CA VAL A 13 -49.97 -16.53 -14.82
C VAL A 13 -49.21 -15.21 -14.83
N LEU A 14 -49.61 -14.30 -13.97
CA LEU A 14 -48.84 -13.13 -13.60
C LEU A 14 -47.54 -13.59 -12.94
N GLY A 15 -46.45 -13.57 -13.65
CA GLY A 15 -45.11 -13.72 -13.06
C GLY A 15 -44.58 -12.36 -12.64
N CYS A 16 -44.50 -12.15 -11.34
CA CYS A 16 -43.85 -10.98 -10.73
C CYS A 16 -42.42 -10.76 -11.24
N SER A 17 -42.16 -9.58 -11.77
CA SER A 17 -40.83 -9.09 -12.02
C SER A 17 -40.10 -8.89 -10.68
N HIS A 18 -39.20 -9.82 -10.34
CA HIS A 18 -38.22 -9.60 -9.29
C HIS A 18 -37.09 -8.76 -9.83
N SER A 19 -37.13 -7.49 -9.49
CA SER A 19 -36.00 -6.59 -9.59
C SER A 19 -34.93 -7.08 -8.60
N ALA A 20 -34.00 -7.89 -9.06
CA ALA A 20 -32.86 -8.32 -8.27
C ALA A 20 -31.91 -7.13 -8.15
N SER A 21 -32.09 -6.39 -7.06
CA SER A 21 -31.08 -5.45 -6.55
C SER A 21 -29.82 -6.24 -6.26
N LYS A 22 -28.82 -6.16 -7.13
CA LYS A 22 -27.49 -6.71 -6.91
C LYS A 22 -26.85 -5.94 -5.75
N LYS A 23 -27.09 -6.39 -4.51
CA LYS A 23 -26.18 -6.09 -3.41
C LYS A 23 -24.87 -6.77 -3.75
N VAL A 24 -23.92 -6.00 -4.24
CA VAL A 24 -22.52 -6.42 -4.34
C VAL A 24 -22.03 -6.60 -2.91
N LYS A 25 -21.95 -7.85 -2.47
CA LYS A 25 -21.32 -8.21 -1.19
C LYS A 25 -19.84 -7.90 -1.31
N LEU A 26 -19.37 -6.94 -0.53
CA LEU A 26 -17.94 -6.61 -0.39
C LEU A 26 -17.09 -7.76 0.20
N GLU A 27 -17.72 -8.86 0.62
CA GLU A 27 -17.05 -10.04 1.18
C GLU A 27 -16.32 -10.88 0.11
N ASN A 28 -16.71 -10.82 -1.17
CA ASN A 28 -16.12 -11.71 -2.19
C ASN A 28 -14.80 -11.18 -2.77
N VAL A 29 -14.46 -9.91 -2.56
CA VAL A 29 -13.22 -9.32 -3.11
C VAL A 29 -11.98 -9.82 -2.37
N ALA A 30 -12.11 -10.12 -1.08
CA ALA A 30 -11.01 -10.66 -0.28
C ALA A 30 -10.78 -12.17 -0.49
N GLU A 31 -11.84 -12.93 -0.80
CA GLU A 31 -11.74 -14.38 -1.07
C GLU A 31 -11.17 -14.68 -2.47
N ASP A 32 -11.47 -13.84 -3.46
CA ASP A 32 -10.90 -14.02 -4.81
C ASP A 32 -9.42 -13.68 -4.85
N ALA A 33 -8.96 -12.68 -4.08
CA ALA A 33 -7.54 -12.37 -3.93
C ALA A 33 -6.76 -13.52 -3.25
N ALA A 34 -7.38 -14.23 -2.30
CA ALA A 34 -6.78 -15.37 -1.63
C ALA A 34 -6.74 -16.66 -2.50
N LYS A 35 -7.67 -16.80 -3.46
CA LYS A 35 -7.73 -17.97 -4.35
C LYS A 35 -6.80 -17.88 -5.56
N GLN A 36 -6.37 -16.67 -5.97
CA GLN A 36 -5.41 -16.50 -7.07
C GLN A 36 -3.98 -17.00 -6.72
N GLY A 37 -3.63 -17.10 -5.44
CA GLY A 37 -2.35 -17.61 -4.98
C GLY A 37 -2.15 -19.13 -5.08
N ALA A 38 -3.21 -19.91 -5.30
CA ALA A 38 -3.14 -21.38 -5.24
C ALA A 38 -2.60 -22.06 -6.53
N ASN A 39 -2.43 -21.34 -7.63
CA ASN A 39 -2.07 -21.89 -8.94
C ASN A 39 -0.70 -21.42 -9.50
N GLY A 40 0.25 -21.02 -8.66
CA GLY A 40 1.54 -20.50 -9.14
C GLY A 40 1.45 -19.14 -9.85
N ASN A 41 0.30 -18.51 -9.80
CA ASN A 41 0.01 -17.21 -10.43
C ASN A 41 0.05 -16.10 -9.37
N LEU A 42 1.25 -15.84 -8.84
CA LEU A 42 1.46 -14.86 -7.78
C LEU A 42 1.96 -13.53 -8.35
N PRO A 43 1.61 -12.40 -7.73
CA PRO A 43 2.23 -11.13 -8.03
C PRO A 43 3.68 -11.11 -7.54
N VAL A 44 4.52 -10.33 -8.21
CA VAL A 44 5.92 -10.13 -7.83
C VAL A 44 6.21 -8.63 -7.84
N MET A 45 6.65 -8.10 -6.71
CA MET A 45 7.03 -6.70 -6.57
C MET A 45 8.54 -6.54 -6.83
N THR A 46 8.89 -5.90 -7.92
CA THR A 46 10.29 -5.64 -8.31
C THR A 46 10.56 -4.16 -8.27
N PHE A 47 11.50 -3.74 -7.44
CA PHE A 47 11.91 -2.34 -7.30
C PHE A 47 13.08 -2.01 -8.22
N ASP A 48 13.12 -0.76 -8.73
CA ASP A 48 14.31 -0.21 -9.39
C ASP A 48 15.46 -0.06 -8.40
N ARG A 49 15.12 0.36 -7.17
CA ARG A 49 16.02 0.45 -6.02
C ARG A 49 15.24 0.26 -4.72
N THR A 50 15.86 -0.33 -3.73
CA THR A 50 15.28 -0.52 -2.39
C THR A 50 15.90 0.40 -1.33
N GLU A 51 16.88 1.21 -1.71
CA GLU A 51 17.57 2.15 -0.83
C GLU A 51 17.78 3.50 -1.51
N HIS A 52 17.67 4.59 -0.73
CA HIS A 52 18.02 5.93 -1.16
C HIS A 52 18.79 6.65 -0.05
N ASP A 53 19.91 7.29 -0.43
CA ASP A 53 20.71 8.12 0.45
C ASP A 53 20.54 9.61 0.07
N PHE A 54 20.04 10.40 1.00
CA PHE A 54 19.89 11.85 0.83
C PHE A 54 21.22 12.62 1.01
N GLY A 55 22.30 11.92 1.41
CA GLY A 55 23.53 12.58 1.81
C GLY A 55 23.40 13.34 3.13
N THR A 56 24.00 14.54 3.20
CA THR A 56 23.94 15.39 4.39
C THR A 56 22.82 16.42 4.26
N ILE A 57 21.97 16.49 5.30
CA ILE A 57 20.87 17.46 5.45
C ILE A 57 20.98 18.16 6.78
N ASN A 58 20.25 19.25 7.00
CA ASN A 58 20.23 19.94 8.29
C ASN A 58 19.09 19.43 9.19
N GLU A 59 19.26 19.53 10.49
CA GLU A 59 18.22 19.21 11.46
C GLU A 59 17.00 20.14 11.28
N GLY A 60 15.83 19.54 11.01
CA GLY A 60 14.59 20.24 10.72
C GLY A 60 14.23 20.24 9.25
N ASP A 61 15.15 19.79 8.37
CA ASP A 61 14.80 19.61 6.95
C ASP A 61 13.80 18.48 6.78
N VAL A 62 12.90 18.68 5.82
CA VAL A 62 11.96 17.65 5.36
C VAL A 62 12.36 17.25 3.95
N VAL A 63 12.74 15.99 3.77
CA VAL A 63 13.17 15.44 2.48
C VAL A 63 12.23 14.36 1.99
N GLU A 64 12.15 14.21 0.66
CA GLU A 64 11.25 13.25 0.01
C GLU A 64 11.98 12.52 -1.11
N THR A 65 11.64 11.26 -1.31
CA THR A 65 12.09 10.45 -2.45
C THR A 65 10.99 9.50 -2.89
N SER A 66 11.05 9.06 -4.16
CA SER A 66 10.16 8.03 -4.71
C SER A 66 10.93 6.74 -4.97
N PHE A 67 10.28 5.63 -4.70
CA PHE A 67 10.74 4.29 -5.07
C PHE A 67 9.78 3.72 -6.11
N SER A 68 10.26 3.56 -7.33
CA SER A 68 9.48 2.94 -8.40
C SER A 68 9.55 1.43 -8.29
N PHE A 69 8.41 0.78 -8.48
CA PHE A 69 8.30 -0.68 -8.53
C PHE A 69 7.38 -1.11 -9.66
N THR A 70 7.64 -2.30 -10.19
CA THR A 70 6.84 -2.93 -11.24
C THR A 70 6.30 -4.26 -10.74
N ASN A 71 5.04 -4.56 -11.03
CA ASN A 71 4.50 -5.90 -10.86
C ASN A 71 5.04 -6.79 -11.99
N THR A 72 6.06 -7.57 -11.70
CA THR A 72 6.65 -8.52 -12.67
C THR A 72 6.05 -9.92 -12.57
N GLY A 73 5.02 -10.09 -11.75
CA GLY A 73 4.26 -11.33 -11.61
C GLY A 73 3.17 -11.50 -12.66
N ASN A 74 2.33 -12.50 -12.47
CA ASN A 74 1.28 -12.87 -13.42
C ASN A 74 -0.15 -12.60 -12.89
N SER A 75 -0.29 -11.99 -11.73
CA SER A 75 -1.57 -11.60 -11.13
C SER A 75 -1.47 -10.21 -10.51
N ASP A 76 -2.61 -9.62 -10.16
CA ASP A 76 -2.68 -8.28 -9.61
C ASP A 76 -1.94 -8.19 -8.27
N LEU A 77 -1.01 -7.23 -8.19
CA LEU A 77 -0.31 -6.87 -6.97
C LEU A 77 -1.15 -5.85 -6.17
N MET A 78 -1.29 -6.08 -4.88
CA MET A 78 -1.90 -5.12 -3.96
C MET A 78 -0.99 -4.82 -2.78
N ILE A 79 -0.81 -3.54 -2.46
CA ILE A 79 -0.18 -3.09 -1.23
C ILE A 79 -1.28 -2.86 -0.20
N LEU A 80 -1.29 -3.67 0.84
CA LEU A 80 -2.31 -3.65 1.90
C LEU A 80 -2.00 -2.60 2.96
N ASP A 81 -0.71 -2.44 3.29
CA ASP A 81 -0.24 -1.50 4.30
C ASP A 81 1.21 -1.08 4.04
N ALA A 82 1.57 0.12 4.50
CA ALA A 82 2.95 0.62 4.47
C ALA A 82 3.23 1.40 5.75
N ARG A 83 4.29 1.00 6.47
CA ARG A 83 4.65 1.61 7.76
C ARG A 83 6.11 2.01 7.82
N GLY A 84 6.35 3.27 8.17
CA GLY A 84 7.68 3.74 8.55
C GLY A 84 8.13 3.19 9.90
N SER A 85 9.44 3.01 10.08
CA SER A 85 10.06 2.58 11.35
C SER A 85 9.91 3.60 12.49
N CYS A 86 9.47 4.83 12.18
CA CYS A 86 9.13 5.89 13.14
C CYS A 86 8.01 6.76 12.56
N GLY A 87 7.34 7.53 13.41
CA GLY A 87 6.35 8.53 12.97
C GLY A 87 6.92 9.69 12.14
N CYS A 88 8.26 9.77 12.01
CA CYS A 88 8.98 10.74 11.19
C CYS A 88 9.12 10.33 9.72
N THR A 89 8.68 9.12 9.36
CA THR A 89 8.74 8.59 7.99
C THR A 89 7.32 8.22 7.56
N VAL A 90 6.80 8.99 6.61
CA VAL A 90 5.43 8.84 6.13
C VAL A 90 5.46 8.34 4.69
N PRO A 91 4.99 7.12 4.41
CA PRO A 91 4.84 6.63 3.05
C PRO A 91 3.49 7.04 2.43
N GLU A 92 3.52 7.45 1.17
CA GLU A 92 2.36 7.57 0.29
C GLU A 92 2.43 6.49 -0.78
N TYR A 93 1.39 5.71 -0.95
CA TYR A 93 1.38 4.53 -1.82
C TYR A 93 -0.04 4.20 -2.31
N PRO A 94 -0.19 3.44 -3.41
CA PRO A 94 -1.50 2.99 -3.91
C PRO A 94 -2.09 1.90 -3.01
N LYS A 95 -2.70 2.31 -1.89
CA LYS A 95 -3.27 1.39 -0.90
C LYS A 95 -4.48 0.65 -1.46
N ASN A 96 -4.48 -0.68 -1.34
CA ASN A 96 -5.57 -1.57 -1.76
C ASN A 96 -6.01 -1.35 -3.22
N THR A 97 -5.11 -0.83 -4.06
CA THR A 97 -5.36 -0.63 -5.49
C THR A 97 -4.74 -1.79 -6.25
N PRO A 98 -5.49 -2.52 -7.08
CA PRO A 98 -4.92 -3.55 -7.94
C PRO A 98 -3.93 -2.92 -8.93
N ILE A 99 -2.75 -3.53 -9.06
CA ILE A 99 -1.67 -3.13 -9.95
C ILE A 99 -1.44 -4.31 -10.89
N ALA A 100 -1.80 -4.14 -12.16
CA ALA A 100 -1.78 -5.19 -13.16
C ALA A 100 -0.35 -5.71 -13.45
N PRO A 101 -0.20 -6.94 -13.96
CA PRO A 101 1.08 -7.43 -14.47
C PRO A 101 1.71 -6.47 -15.48
N GLY A 102 3.01 -6.16 -15.28
CA GLY A 102 3.76 -5.20 -16.08
C GLY A 102 3.55 -3.73 -15.71
N GLU A 103 2.60 -3.41 -14.83
CA GLU A 103 2.34 -2.03 -14.43
C GLU A 103 3.39 -1.54 -13.42
N THR A 104 3.82 -0.28 -13.59
CA THR A 104 4.77 0.40 -12.71
C THR A 104 4.04 1.46 -11.88
N ARG A 105 4.37 1.55 -10.61
CA ARG A 105 3.86 2.54 -9.65
C ARG A 105 4.97 3.04 -8.72
N ASP A 106 4.69 4.11 -8.00
CA ASP A 106 5.63 4.75 -7.08
C ASP A 106 5.14 4.67 -5.63
N ILE A 107 6.11 4.56 -4.73
CA ILE A 107 5.94 4.79 -3.30
C ILE A 107 6.77 6.02 -2.95
N LYS A 108 6.11 7.09 -2.52
CA LYS A 108 6.78 8.29 -2.02
C LYS A 108 7.06 8.12 -0.53
N VAL A 109 8.25 8.49 -0.12
CA VAL A 109 8.68 8.43 1.28
C VAL A 109 9.15 9.80 1.70
N LYS A 110 8.49 10.37 2.70
CA LYS A 110 8.82 11.66 3.30
C LYS A 110 9.46 11.45 4.66
N PHE A 111 10.57 12.13 4.93
CA PHE A 111 11.28 12.07 6.21
C PHE A 111 11.45 13.46 6.79
N ASP A 112 11.04 13.62 8.06
CA ASP A 112 11.25 14.82 8.87
C ASP A 112 12.43 14.58 9.81
N SER A 113 13.50 15.38 9.64
CA SER A 113 14.73 15.30 10.41
C SER A 113 14.71 16.07 11.74
N ALA A 114 13.59 16.72 12.10
CA ALA A 114 13.47 17.47 13.34
C ALA A 114 13.82 16.61 14.57
N ASN A 115 14.75 17.12 15.40
CA ASN A 115 15.24 16.43 16.60
C ASN A 115 15.91 15.06 16.37
N LYS A 116 16.52 14.86 15.18
CA LYS A 116 17.17 13.60 14.80
C LYS A 116 18.58 13.83 14.22
N PRO A 117 19.48 14.48 14.96
CA PRO A 117 20.85 14.67 14.48
C PRO A 117 21.61 13.36 14.35
N GLY A 118 22.66 13.37 13.51
CA GLY A 118 23.54 12.24 13.26
C GLY A 118 23.03 11.32 12.16
N ASN A 119 23.64 10.14 12.07
CA ASN A 119 23.30 9.15 11.05
C ASN A 119 21.88 8.62 11.26
N GLN A 120 21.05 8.76 10.26
CA GLN A 120 19.69 8.26 10.25
C GLN A 120 19.53 7.18 9.18
N THR A 121 19.01 6.03 9.60
CA THR A 121 18.54 4.99 8.70
C THR A 121 17.10 4.68 9.08
N LYS A 122 16.19 4.83 8.13
CA LYS A 122 14.76 4.54 8.32
C LYS A 122 14.30 3.53 7.30
N THR A 123 13.42 2.64 7.73
CA THR A 123 12.82 1.62 6.87
C THR A 123 11.33 1.89 6.72
N VAL A 124 10.80 1.55 5.54
CA VAL A 124 9.37 1.42 5.30
C VAL A 124 9.11 -0.04 5.00
N THR A 125 8.25 -0.65 5.78
CA THR A 125 7.77 -2.01 5.58
C THR A 125 6.45 -1.96 4.82
N LEU A 126 6.40 -2.65 3.69
CA LEU A 126 5.22 -2.79 2.85
C LEU A 126 4.63 -4.18 3.08
N THR A 127 3.35 -4.25 3.40
CA THR A 127 2.59 -5.50 3.44
C THR A 127 1.82 -5.64 2.14
N ASN A 128 1.96 -6.75 1.44
CA ASN A 128 1.38 -6.98 0.13
C ASN A 128 0.94 -8.43 -0.06
N ASN A 129 0.36 -8.75 -1.22
CA ASN A 129 -0.13 -10.10 -1.56
C ASN A 129 0.88 -10.93 -2.35
N THR A 130 2.17 -10.59 -2.34
CA THR A 130 3.23 -11.44 -2.91
C THR A 130 3.44 -12.69 -2.07
N GLU A 131 4.18 -13.67 -2.57
CA GLU A 131 4.53 -14.88 -1.82
C GLU A 131 5.19 -14.57 -0.46
N ARG A 132 6.08 -13.57 -0.42
CA ARG A 132 6.73 -13.13 0.83
C ARG A 132 5.78 -12.35 1.75
N GLY A 133 4.67 -11.82 1.23
CA GLY A 133 3.71 -10.99 1.95
C GLY A 133 4.26 -9.64 2.43
N ARG A 134 5.57 -9.37 2.21
CA ARG A 134 6.24 -8.20 2.73
C ARG A 134 7.50 -7.84 1.94
N ASP A 135 7.68 -6.52 1.71
CA ASP A 135 8.90 -5.93 1.18
C ASP A 135 9.36 -4.76 2.06
N ILE A 136 10.64 -4.41 1.96
CA ILE A 136 11.25 -3.34 2.78
C ILE A 136 12.06 -2.42 1.87
N ILE A 137 11.78 -1.12 1.96
CA ILE A 137 12.61 -0.06 1.37
C ILE A 137 13.26 0.76 2.49
N ARG A 138 14.38 1.43 2.18
CA ARG A 138 15.21 2.11 3.16
C ARG A 138 15.64 3.48 2.67
N ILE A 139 15.68 4.45 3.60
CA ILE A 139 16.33 5.74 3.38
C ILE A 139 17.48 5.90 4.37
N LYS A 140 18.52 6.59 3.93
CA LYS A 140 19.69 6.98 4.73
C LYS A 140 19.95 8.47 4.59
N THR A 141 20.50 9.07 5.64
CA THR A 141 20.99 10.45 5.62
C THR A 141 21.86 10.73 6.83
N MET A 142 22.80 11.68 6.69
CA MET A 142 23.48 12.31 7.82
C MET A 142 22.80 13.64 8.12
N VAL A 143 22.30 13.82 9.34
CA VAL A 143 21.66 15.04 9.79
C VAL A 143 22.65 15.88 10.60
N THR A 144 23.01 17.04 10.06
CA THR A 144 23.82 18.03 10.78
C THR A 144 22.97 18.66 11.89
N ALA A 145 23.45 18.57 13.13
CA ALA A 145 22.75 19.12 14.28
C ALA A 145 22.60 20.65 14.18
N ASP A 146 21.45 21.19 14.57
CA ASP A 146 21.27 22.61 14.81
C ASP A 146 22.12 23.02 16.02
N PRO A 147 23.04 24.01 15.90
CA PRO A 147 23.97 24.39 16.97
C PRO A 147 23.25 24.81 18.25
N ILE A 148 22.15 25.53 18.14
CA ILE A 148 21.39 26.04 19.30
C ILE A 148 20.72 24.86 20.03
N LYS A 149 20.07 23.96 19.29
CA LYS A 149 19.45 22.77 19.87
C LYS A 149 20.48 21.82 20.46
N GLU A 150 21.68 21.72 19.87
CA GLU A 150 22.76 20.90 20.43
C GLU A 150 23.27 21.45 21.75
N GLN A 151 23.45 22.76 21.88
CA GLN A 151 23.77 23.38 23.17
C GLN A 151 22.71 23.12 24.25
N GLN A 152 21.43 23.22 23.88
CA GLN A 152 20.31 22.90 24.79
C GLN A 152 20.32 21.42 25.21
N ARG A 153 20.58 20.49 24.31
CA ARG A 153 20.70 19.06 24.59
C ARG A 153 21.89 18.78 25.55
N GLN A 154 23.02 19.46 25.33
CA GLN A 154 24.19 19.33 26.19
C GLN A 154 23.93 19.88 27.60
N ALA A 155 23.30 21.07 27.71
CA ALA A 155 22.91 21.65 28.98
C ALA A 155 21.98 20.73 29.79
N ALA A 156 20.96 20.17 29.12
CA ALA A 156 20.01 19.24 29.72
C ALA A 156 20.71 17.95 30.24
N ARG A 157 21.65 17.39 29.47
CA ARG A 157 22.44 16.22 29.87
C ARG A 157 23.27 16.49 31.10
N ASN A 158 23.90 17.66 31.17
CA ASN A 158 24.74 18.04 32.33
C ASN A 158 23.92 18.20 33.59
N GLN A 159 22.67 18.66 33.50
CA GLN A 159 21.78 18.76 34.67
C GLN A 159 21.29 17.40 35.18
N MET A 160 21.13 16.40 34.30
CA MET A 160 20.71 15.05 34.71
C MET A 160 21.85 14.22 35.36
N ASN A 161 23.10 14.64 35.21
CA ASN A 161 24.28 13.94 35.74
C ASN A 161 24.80 14.54 37.04
N GLN A 162 24.11 15.50 37.63
CA GLN A 162 24.38 16.11 38.96
C GLN A 162 23.40 15.58 40.01
#